data_636263b05beb30c343160b6ba8064472
#
_entry.id   636263b05beb30c343160b6ba8064472
#
_cell.length_a   1.000
_cell.length_b   1.000
_cell.length_c   1.000
_cell.angle_alpha   90.00
_cell.angle_beta   90.00
_cell.angle_gamma   90.00
#
_symmetry.space_group_name_H-M   'P 1'
#
loop_
_entity.id
_entity.type
_entity.pdbx_description
1 polymer ?
#
loop_
_entity_poly.entity_id
_entity_poly.type
_entity_poly.pdbx_seq_one_letter_code
_entity_poly.pdbx_strand_id
1 'polypeptide(L)'
;MPKVNRNQSVPSRSRRRPATIVDESTGEEIRVSSILFGLVMLVAIVVATAAWMGGSLSQIETRFGGFLDDTARMAGVSVNDVSVLGLEQNPALVDDIRAAAMIEPGENMFRADPQLIRRRVEATRKVLNVRVHRLWPGQIVIIADAAEPVALWHDGKEWTVVDGLGRIMPDARSSDYKTLVRLAGQGAPTAAPQLVNALKKVPDVSTRLAIATRIADRRWDVRLVNGATVRLPEDDAMDGALSRLSTLQTRTALMQRPVTMIDLRNKGRIYLSPAQGSTARKIAEAARS
;
A
#
# COMPACT_ATOMS: atom_id res chain seq x y z
N MET A 1 -15.83 -7.25 -78.46
CA MET A 1 -16.55 -7.33 -77.20
C MET A 1 -16.29 -8.69 -76.62
N PRO A 2 -15.45 -8.83 -75.55
CA PRO A 2 -15.24 -10.10 -74.87
C PRO A 2 -16.19 -10.24 -73.66
N LYS A 3 -16.78 -11.42 -73.51
CA LYS A 3 -17.71 -11.80 -72.46
C LYS A 3 -16.90 -12.02 -71.18
N VAL A 4 -17.26 -11.32 -70.06
CA VAL A 4 -16.76 -11.52 -68.72
C VAL A 4 -17.47 -12.72 -68.11
N ASN A 5 -16.71 -13.76 -67.77
CA ASN A 5 -17.17 -14.93 -67.05
C ASN A 5 -16.87 -14.72 -65.55
N ARG A 6 -17.93 -14.46 -64.78
CA ARG A 6 -17.87 -14.22 -63.34
C ARG A 6 -18.22 -15.50 -62.59
N ASN A 7 -17.22 -16.34 -62.30
CA ASN A 7 -17.38 -17.47 -61.38
C ASN A 7 -16.67 -17.13 -60.09
N GLN A 8 -17.41 -16.56 -59.12
CA GLN A 8 -16.94 -16.37 -57.77
C GLN A 8 -17.38 -17.62 -56.97
N SER A 9 -16.44 -18.47 -56.66
CA SER A 9 -16.59 -19.55 -55.69
C SER A 9 -16.56 -18.98 -54.26
N VAL A 10 -17.70 -19.12 -53.56
CA VAL A 10 -17.86 -18.79 -52.14
C VAL A 10 -17.08 -19.82 -51.32
N PRO A 11 -16.16 -19.41 -50.41
CA PRO A 11 -15.49 -20.36 -49.52
C PRO A 11 -16.46 -20.95 -48.49
N SER A 12 -16.61 -22.25 -48.50
CA SER A 12 -17.41 -22.99 -47.52
C SER A 12 -16.78 -22.82 -46.14
N ARG A 13 -17.55 -22.31 -45.18
CA ARG A 13 -17.20 -22.34 -43.72
C ARG A 13 -17.02 -23.78 -43.28
N SER A 14 -15.81 -24.20 -43.01
CA SER A 14 -15.52 -25.45 -42.35
C SER A 14 -16.13 -25.45 -40.92
N ARG A 15 -17.17 -26.22 -40.73
CA ARG A 15 -17.65 -26.53 -39.35
C ARG A 15 -16.53 -27.25 -38.62
N ARG A 16 -15.99 -26.64 -37.56
CA ARG A 16 -15.08 -27.30 -36.63
C ARG A 16 -15.81 -28.53 -36.09
N ARG A 17 -15.28 -29.70 -36.35
CA ARG A 17 -15.72 -30.96 -35.74
C ARG A 17 -15.37 -30.89 -34.24
N PRO A 18 -16.24 -31.33 -33.32
CA PRO A 18 -15.90 -31.45 -31.90
C PRO A 18 -14.76 -32.46 -31.74
N ALA A 19 -13.89 -32.19 -30.76
CA ALA A 19 -12.78 -33.10 -30.43
C ALA A 19 -13.33 -34.45 -29.96
N THR A 20 -12.89 -35.54 -30.56
CA THR A 20 -13.22 -36.93 -30.21
C THR A 20 -11.97 -37.60 -29.63
N ILE A 21 -12.13 -38.29 -28.51
CA ILE A 21 -11.11 -39.19 -27.97
C ILE A 21 -11.54 -40.61 -28.36
N VAL A 22 -10.65 -41.35 -29.02
CA VAL A 22 -10.90 -42.74 -29.43
C VAL A 22 -10.35 -43.64 -28.33
N ASP A 23 -11.20 -44.51 -27.76
CA ASP A 23 -10.76 -45.59 -26.89
C ASP A 23 -10.36 -46.80 -27.77
N GLU A 24 -9.06 -47.12 -27.77
CA GLU A 24 -8.49 -48.22 -28.57
C GLU A 24 -9.01 -49.63 -28.20
N SER A 25 -9.71 -49.79 -27.05
CA SER A 25 -10.15 -51.09 -26.58
C SER A 25 -11.51 -51.52 -27.14
N THR A 26 -12.37 -50.61 -27.57
CA THR A 26 -13.73 -50.89 -28.00
C THR A 26 -14.13 -50.34 -29.37
N GLY A 27 -13.29 -49.51 -30.01
CA GLY A 27 -13.60 -48.93 -31.33
C GLY A 27 -14.76 -47.94 -31.35
N GLU A 28 -15.30 -47.55 -30.20
CA GLU A 28 -16.38 -46.57 -30.09
C GLU A 28 -15.84 -45.13 -29.95
N GLU A 29 -16.28 -44.23 -30.80
CA GLU A 29 -15.98 -42.80 -30.70
C GLU A 29 -16.76 -42.18 -29.56
N ILE A 30 -16.10 -41.95 -28.42
CA ILE A 30 -16.68 -41.24 -27.29
C ILE A 30 -16.62 -39.75 -27.54
N ARG A 31 -17.76 -39.12 -27.73
CA ARG A 31 -17.82 -37.64 -27.88
C ARG A 31 -17.56 -37.00 -26.53
N VAL A 32 -16.59 -36.06 -26.47
CA VAL A 32 -16.24 -35.28 -25.26
C VAL A 32 -17.50 -34.62 -24.67
N SER A 33 -18.47 -34.25 -25.50
CA SER A 33 -19.78 -33.74 -25.07
C SER A 33 -20.60 -34.77 -24.28
N SER A 34 -20.46 -36.05 -24.57
CA SER A 34 -21.20 -37.12 -23.82
C SER A 34 -20.59 -37.37 -22.45
N ILE A 35 -19.25 -37.26 -22.30
CA ILE A 35 -18.56 -37.36 -21.02
C ILE A 35 -18.95 -36.15 -20.15
N LEU A 36 -18.94 -34.93 -20.71
CA LEU A 36 -19.35 -33.73 -20.02
C LEU A 36 -20.82 -33.80 -19.57
N PHE A 37 -21.71 -34.29 -20.44
CA PHE A 37 -23.11 -34.46 -20.13
C PHE A 37 -23.32 -35.54 -19.03
N GLY A 38 -22.58 -36.62 -19.08
CA GLY A 38 -22.58 -37.66 -18.05
C GLY A 38 -22.13 -37.12 -16.69
N LEU A 39 -21.09 -36.32 -16.66
CA LEU A 39 -20.59 -35.69 -15.45
C LEU A 39 -21.62 -34.70 -14.85
N VAL A 40 -22.24 -33.87 -15.69
CA VAL A 40 -23.29 -32.93 -15.25
C VAL A 40 -24.51 -33.67 -14.70
N MET A 41 -24.94 -34.75 -15.36
CA MET A 41 -26.05 -35.61 -14.88
C MET A 41 -25.70 -36.29 -13.55
N LEU A 42 -24.48 -36.78 -13.39
CA LEU A 42 -24.03 -37.39 -12.14
C LEU A 42 -24.06 -36.39 -10.98
N VAL A 43 -23.56 -35.18 -11.20
CA VAL A 43 -23.63 -34.10 -10.22
C VAL A 43 -25.08 -33.73 -9.89
N ALA A 44 -25.94 -33.62 -10.89
CA ALA A 44 -27.37 -33.32 -10.69
C ALA A 44 -28.09 -34.43 -9.86
N ILE A 45 -27.78 -35.71 -10.10
CA ILE A 45 -28.33 -36.84 -9.35
C ILE A 45 -27.85 -36.80 -7.88
N VAL A 46 -26.54 -36.51 -7.64
CA VAL A 46 -25.98 -36.40 -6.31
C VAL A 46 -26.63 -35.23 -5.53
N VAL A 47 -26.82 -34.09 -6.18
CA VAL A 47 -27.52 -32.95 -5.57
C VAL A 47 -28.97 -33.22 -5.28
N ALA A 48 -29.68 -33.90 -6.21
CA ALA A 48 -31.09 -34.25 -6.03
C ALA A 48 -31.28 -35.30 -4.91
N THR A 49 -30.41 -36.31 -4.82
CA THR A 49 -30.46 -37.29 -3.74
C THR A 49 -30.13 -36.69 -2.39
N ALA A 50 -29.16 -35.78 -2.32
CA ALA A 50 -28.81 -35.08 -1.09
C ALA A 50 -29.93 -34.13 -0.61
N ALA A 51 -30.61 -33.45 -1.54
CA ALA A 51 -31.77 -32.62 -1.24
C ALA A 51 -32.98 -33.47 -0.74
N TRP A 52 -33.17 -34.64 -1.32
CA TRP A 52 -34.25 -35.55 -0.92
C TRP A 52 -34.02 -36.20 0.47
N MET A 53 -32.76 -36.41 0.85
CA MET A 53 -32.39 -36.91 2.17
C MET A 53 -32.44 -35.85 3.29
N GLY A 54 -32.99 -34.68 3.05
CA GLY A 54 -33.20 -33.65 4.07
C GLY A 54 -31.93 -32.98 4.60
N GLY A 55 -30.81 -33.11 3.89
CA GLY A 55 -29.57 -32.39 4.22
C GLY A 55 -29.69 -30.91 3.89
N SER A 56 -29.38 -30.02 4.85
CA SER A 56 -29.32 -28.60 4.57
C SER A 56 -28.22 -28.30 3.53
N LEU A 57 -28.46 -27.35 2.62
CA LEU A 57 -27.51 -26.94 1.58
C LEU A 57 -26.13 -26.59 2.15
N SER A 58 -26.07 -26.09 3.40
CA SER A 58 -24.84 -25.77 4.11
C SER A 58 -23.95 -26.99 4.42
N GLN A 59 -24.55 -28.17 4.61
CA GLN A 59 -23.78 -29.42 4.82
C GLN A 59 -23.24 -29.99 3.51
N ILE A 60 -23.87 -29.67 2.39
CA ILE A 60 -23.38 -30.07 1.06
C ILE A 60 -22.14 -29.24 0.72
N GLU A 61 -22.17 -27.95 1.02
CA GLU A 61 -21.06 -27.03 0.76
C GLU A 61 -19.78 -27.45 1.50
N THR A 62 -19.88 -27.84 2.77
CA THR A 62 -18.72 -28.30 3.56
C THR A 62 -18.18 -29.65 3.09
N ARG A 63 -19.03 -30.60 2.67
CA ARG A 63 -18.61 -31.92 2.18
C ARG A 63 -18.03 -31.86 0.77
N PHE A 64 -18.64 -31.08 -0.13
CA PHE A 64 -18.07 -30.85 -1.47
C PHE A 64 -16.75 -30.05 -1.42
N GLY A 65 -16.65 -29.09 -0.52
CA GLY A 65 -15.39 -28.35 -0.28
C GLY A 65 -14.25 -29.30 0.10
N GLY A 66 -14.47 -30.23 1.05
CA GLY A 66 -13.47 -31.23 1.45
C GLY A 66 -13.06 -32.18 0.32
N PHE A 67 -14.03 -32.67 -0.47
CA PHE A 67 -13.73 -33.54 -1.61
C PHE A 67 -12.92 -32.84 -2.71
N LEU A 68 -13.22 -31.58 -2.99
CA LEU A 68 -12.43 -30.77 -3.96
C LEU A 68 -11.02 -30.47 -3.43
N ASP A 69 -10.86 -30.27 -2.13
CA ASP A 69 -9.54 -30.05 -1.52
C ASP A 69 -8.71 -31.36 -1.53
N ASP A 70 -9.32 -32.52 -1.30
CA ASP A 70 -8.64 -33.81 -1.39
C ASP A 70 -8.23 -34.16 -2.82
N THR A 71 -9.08 -33.89 -3.81
CA THR A 71 -8.74 -34.09 -5.22
C THR A 71 -7.69 -33.10 -5.70
N ALA A 72 -7.68 -31.85 -5.21
CA ALA A 72 -6.66 -30.88 -5.51
C ALA A 72 -5.30 -31.27 -4.94
N ARG A 73 -5.26 -31.86 -3.72
CA ARG A 73 -4.03 -32.42 -3.14
C ARG A 73 -3.49 -33.60 -3.96
N MET A 74 -4.35 -34.50 -4.41
CA MET A 74 -3.98 -35.63 -5.30
C MET A 74 -3.48 -35.15 -6.67
N ALA A 75 -4.02 -34.04 -7.18
CA ALA A 75 -3.61 -33.43 -8.44
C ALA A 75 -2.36 -32.52 -8.31
N GLY A 76 -1.77 -32.38 -7.11
CA GLY A 76 -0.62 -31.50 -6.86
C GLY A 76 -0.94 -30.01 -6.95
N VAL A 77 -2.19 -29.62 -6.78
CA VAL A 77 -2.69 -28.23 -6.92
C VAL A 77 -3.02 -27.64 -5.54
N SER A 78 -2.26 -28.02 -4.53
CA SER A 78 -2.37 -27.49 -3.17
C SER A 78 -1.24 -26.53 -2.87
N VAL A 79 -1.48 -25.58 -1.94
CA VAL A 79 -0.43 -24.68 -1.43
C VAL A 79 0.56 -25.51 -0.60
N ASN A 80 1.78 -25.64 -1.10
CA ASN A 80 2.86 -26.39 -0.45
C ASN A 80 3.84 -25.45 0.27
N ASP A 81 4.00 -24.22 -0.24
CA ASP A 81 4.95 -23.24 0.29
C ASP A 81 4.41 -21.81 0.19
N VAL A 82 4.72 -21.00 1.21
CA VAL A 82 4.42 -19.58 1.27
C VAL A 82 5.71 -18.81 1.52
N SER A 83 6.25 -18.22 0.49
CA SER A 83 7.47 -17.41 0.55
C SER A 83 7.12 -15.94 0.72
N VAL A 84 7.84 -15.25 1.62
CA VAL A 84 7.75 -13.80 1.81
C VAL A 84 9.08 -13.18 1.42
N LEU A 85 9.05 -12.24 0.48
CA LEU A 85 10.22 -11.55 -0.07
C LEU A 85 10.20 -10.06 0.23
N GLY A 86 11.41 -9.46 0.36
CA GLY A 86 11.61 -8.04 0.65
C GLY A 86 11.66 -7.71 2.15
N LEU A 87 11.53 -8.73 3.02
CA LEU A 87 11.54 -8.58 4.48
C LEU A 87 12.64 -9.42 5.15
N GLU A 88 13.65 -9.85 4.40
CA GLU A 88 14.68 -10.81 4.83
C GLU A 88 15.48 -10.32 6.04
N GLN A 89 15.58 -9.01 6.21
CA GLN A 89 16.30 -8.39 7.34
C GLN A 89 15.50 -8.42 8.65
N ASN A 90 14.20 -8.78 8.61
CA ASN A 90 13.33 -8.83 9.78
C ASN A 90 12.53 -10.15 9.83
N PRO A 91 13.11 -11.25 10.31
CA PRO A 91 12.46 -12.56 10.38
C PRO A 91 11.14 -12.56 11.16
N ALA A 92 11.06 -11.80 12.25
CA ALA A 92 9.83 -11.68 13.03
C ALA A 92 8.68 -11.07 12.21
N LEU A 93 8.99 -10.06 11.37
CA LEU A 93 8.00 -9.47 10.47
C LEU A 93 7.57 -10.45 9.37
N VAL A 94 8.49 -11.28 8.86
CA VAL A 94 8.17 -12.36 7.90
C VAL A 94 7.13 -13.31 8.49
N ASP A 95 7.32 -13.74 9.75
CA ASP A 95 6.40 -14.65 10.42
C ASP A 95 5.04 -13.98 10.69
N ASP A 96 5.03 -12.73 11.09
CA ASP A 96 3.79 -11.95 11.26
C ASP A 96 3.00 -11.85 9.95
N ILE A 97 3.68 -11.58 8.84
CA ILE A 97 3.03 -11.47 7.52
C ILE A 97 2.53 -12.82 7.03
N ARG A 98 3.28 -13.89 7.26
CA ARG A 98 2.84 -15.26 6.94
C ARG A 98 1.59 -15.64 7.76
N ALA A 99 1.57 -15.33 9.04
CA ALA A 99 0.40 -15.56 9.89
C ALA A 99 -0.81 -14.71 9.43
N ALA A 100 -0.59 -13.44 9.09
CA ALA A 100 -1.65 -12.54 8.61
C ALA A 100 -2.24 -12.96 7.26
N ALA A 101 -1.48 -13.65 6.42
CA ALA A 101 -1.96 -14.18 5.14
C ALA A 101 -3.07 -15.21 5.33
N MET A 102 -3.11 -15.92 6.49
CA MET A 102 -4.10 -16.96 6.82
C MET A 102 -4.23 -18.01 5.70
N ILE A 103 -3.11 -18.55 5.26
CA ILE A 103 -3.02 -19.62 4.27
C ILE A 103 -2.74 -20.91 5.00
N GLU A 104 -3.62 -21.89 4.84
CA GLU A 104 -3.44 -23.21 5.45
C GLU A 104 -2.55 -24.10 4.55
N PRO A 105 -1.59 -24.83 5.12
CA PRO A 105 -0.83 -25.82 4.37
C PRO A 105 -1.76 -26.88 3.75
N GLY A 106 -1.63 -27.11 2.44
CA GLY A 106 -2.51 -28.00 1.70
C GLY A 106 -3.82 -27.39 1.24
N GLU A 107 -4.06 -26.11 1.47
CA GLU A 107 -5.20 -25.37 0.90
C GLU A 107 -5.18 -25.45 -0.63
N ASN A 108 -6.37 -25.53 -1.22
CA ASN A 108 -6.50 -25.54 -2.67
C ASN A 108 -6.02 -24.20 -3.27
N MET A 109 -5.06 -24.25 -4.21
CA MET A 109 -4.50 -23.08 -4.88
C MET A 109 -5.55 -22.19 -5.56
N PHE A 110 -6.69 -22.74 -6.00
CA PHE A 110 -7.77 -21.94 -6.59
C PHE A 110 -8.54 -21.12 -5.54
N ARG A 111 -8.58 -21.61 -4.28
CA ARG A 111 -9.24 -20.92 -3.16
C ARG A 111 -8.36 -19.84 -2.53
N ALA A 112 -7.04 -19.98 -2.62
CA ALA A 112 -6.08 -19.00 -2.14
C ALA A 112 -6.13 -17.74 -3.03
N ASP A 113 -7.10 -16.85 -2.79
CA ASP A 113 -7.29 -15.61 -3.55
C ASP A 113 -6.18 -14.58 -3.25
N PRO A 114 -5.31 -14.23 -4.22
CA PRO A 114 -4.24 -13.26 -4.02
C PRO A 114 -4.74 -11.89 -3.55
N GLN A 115 -5.93 -11.46 -3.98
CA GLN A 115 -6.49 -10.17 -3.59
C GLN A 115 -6.96 -10.18 -2.12
N LEU A 116 -7.50 -11.29 -1.65
CA LEU A 116 -7.89 -11.47 -0.26
C LEU A 116 -6.65 -11.52 0.64
N ILE A 117 -5.64 -12.31 0.26
CA ILE A 117 -4.35 -12.41 0.96
C ILE A 117 -3.70 -11.03 1.05
N ARG A 118 -3.61 -10.32 -0.07
CA ARG A 118 -3.08 -8.95 -0.12
C ARG A 118 -3.78 -8.04 0.88
N ARG A 119 -5.13 -8.02 0.89
CA ARG A 119 -5.91 -7.18 1.83
C ARG A 119 -5.65 -7.53 3.29
N ARG A 120 -5.52 -8.81 3.63
CA ARG A 120 -5.19 -9.26 5.00
C ARG A 120 -3.80 -8.77 5.42
N VAL A 121 -2.82 -8.92 4.55
CA VAL A 121 -1.45 -8.48 4.79
C VAL A 121 -1.38 -6.94 4.91
N GLU A 122 -2.03 -6.18 4.02
CA GLU A 122 -2.10 -4.71 4.08
C GLU A 122 -2.80 -4.20 5.35
N ALA A 123 -3.78 -4.96 5.87
CA ALA A 123 -4.50 -4.62 7.09
C ALA A 123 -3.61 -4.61 8.34
N THR A 124 -2.48 -5.32 8.33
CA THR A 124 -1.50 -5.31 9.43
C THR A 124 -0.84 -3.95 9.61
N ARG A 125 -0.81 -3.11 8.55
CA ARG A 125 -0.09 -1.83 8.47
C ARG A 125 1.41 -1.90 8.77
N LYS A 126 1.98 -3.11 8.83
CA LYS A 126 3.40 -3.36 9.07
C LYS A 126 4.22 -3.34 7.77
N VAL A 127 3.55 -3.42 6.63
CA VAL A 127 4.17 -3.49 5.31
C VAL A 127 3.51 -2.57 4.28
N LEU A 128 4.27 -2.28 3.22
CA LEU A 128 3.92 -1.45 2.07
C LEU A 128 4.04 -2.25 0.79
N ASN A 129 3.45 -1.74 -0.31
CA ASN A 129 3.65 -2.24 -1.67
C ASN A 129 3.40 -3.75 -1.82
N VAL A 130 2.41 -4.29 -1.10
CA VAL A 130 2.13 -5.73 -1.08
C VAL A 130 1.70 -6.22 -2.45
N ARG A 131 2.39 -7.23 -2.95
CA ARG A 131 2.06 -7.98 -4.16
C ARG A 131 2.03 -9.47 -3.84
N VAL A 132 1.00 -10.16 -4.30
CA VAL A 132 0.82 -11.60 -4.06
C VAL A 132 0.72 -12.30 -5.40
N HIS A 133 1.57 -13.30 -5.60
CA HIS A 133 1.62 -14.11 -6.81
C HIS A 133 1.40 -15.58 -6.48
N ARG A 134 0.60 -16.24 -7.29
CA ARG A 134 0.48 -17.70 -7.30
C ARG A 134 1.45 -18.26 -8.32
N LEU A 135 2.38 -19.09 -7.86
CA LEU A 135 3.31 -19.82 -8.73
C LEU A 135 2.95 -21.31 -8.71
N TRP A 136 2.60 -21.82 -9.87
CA TRP A 136 2.26 -23.22 -10.03
C TRP A 136 3.51 -24.12 -9.90
N PRO A 137 3.39 -25.32 -9.31
CA PRO A 137 2.13 -25.99 -8.94
C PRO A 137 1.60 -25.70 -7.53
N GLY A 138 2.32 -25.10 -6.60
CA GLY A 138 1.87 -25.03 -5.21
C GLY A 138 2.52 -23.95 -4.36
N GLN A 139 3.04 -22.87 -4.95
CA GLN A 139 3.72 -21.81 -4.21
C GLN A 139 2.94 -20.49 -4.24
N ILE A 140 2.84 -19.83 -3.08
CA ILE A 140 2.39 -18.45 -2.99
C ILE A 140 3.59 -17.59 -2.60
N VAL A 141 3.81 -16.51 -3.37
CA VAL A 141 4.87 -15.55 -3.10
C VAL A 141 4.24 -14.22 -2.73
N ILE A 142 4.55 -13.74 -1.52
CA ILE A 142 4.16 -12.43 -1.02
C ILE A 142 5.40 -11.55 -1.09
N ILE A 143 5.34 -10.47 -1.87
CA ILE A 143 6.41 -9.47 -1.98
C ILE A 143 5.92 -8.23 -1.26
N ALA A 144 6.71 -7.73 -0.31
CA ALA A 144 6.33 -6.55 0.47
C ALA A 144 7.57 -5.81 0.96
N ASP A 145 7.42 -4.51 1.16
CA ASP A 145 8.43 -3.67 1.81
C ASP A 145 8.02 -3.42 3.27
N ALA A 146 8.99 -3.37 4.19
CA ALA A 146 8.69 -3.02 5.58
C ALA A 146 8.14 -1.58 5.66
N ALA A 147 7.12 -1.37 6.48
CA ALA A 147 6.64 -0.03 6.76
C ALA A 147 7.65 0.70 7.64
N GLU A 148 8.27 1.75 7.10
CA GLU A 148 9.24 2.55 7.83
C GLU A 148 8.55 3.70 8.56
N PRO A 149 8.79 3.87 9.87
CA PRO A 149 8.35 5.03 10.61
C PRO A 149 9.04 6.30 10.10
N VAL A 150 8.27 7.33 9.77
CA VAL A 150 8.82 8.59 9.24
C VAL A 150 8.53 9.80 10.12
N ALA A 151 7.47 9.74 10.93
CA ALA A 151 7.08 10.86 11.79
C ALA A 151 6.33 10.38 13.03
N LEU A 152 6.26 11.25 14.04
CA LEU A 152 5.37 11.13 15.20
C LEU A 152 4.26 12.17 15.05
N TRP A 153 3.02 11.74 15.12
CA TRP A 153 1.86 12.64 15.06
C TRP A 153 1.13 12.68 16.39
N HIS A 154 0.77 13.88 16.83
CA HIS A 154 -0.07 14.12 18.01
C HIS A 154 -1.50 14.41 17.58
N ASP A 155 -2.42 13.55 17.96
CA ASP A 155 -3.84 13.64 17.61
C ASP A 155 -4.65 14.60 18.51
N GLY A 156 -3.99 15.20 19.51
CA GLY A 156 -4.58 16.00 20.57
C GLY A 156 -4.61 15.27 21.92
N LYS A 157 -4.40 13.97 21.95
CA LYS A 157 -4.36 13.12 23.15
C LYS A 157 -3.04 12.42 23.31
N GLU A 158 -2.59 11.71 22.29
CA GLU A 158 -1.39 10.86 22.35
C GLU A 158 -0.52 11.01 21.09
N TRP A 159 0.72 10.50 21.20
CA TRP A 159 1.65 10.43 20.10
C TRP A 159 1.53 9.07 19.41
N THR A 160 1.28 9.06 18.11
CA THR A 160 1.24 7.88 17.27
C THR A 160 2.34 7.94 16.21
N VAL A 161 2.79 6.77 15.75
CA VAL A 161 3.81 6.65 14.70
C VAL A 161 3.13 6.66 13.33
N VAL A 162 3.73 7.36 12.38
CA VAL A 162 3.25 7.48 11.00
C VAL A 162 4.30 6.90 10.05
N ASP A 163 3.85 6.06 9.11
CA ASP A 163 4.69 5.42 8.10
C ASP A 163 4.94 6.30 6.85
N GLY A 164 5.79 5.80 5.95
CA GLY A 164 6.14 6.46 4.69
C GLY A 164 4.99 6.68 3.69
N LEU A 165 3.80 6.11 3.92
CA LEU A 165 2.58 6.38 3.17
C LEU A 165 1.59 7.30 3.91
N GLY A 166 1.96 7.81 5.08
CA GLY A 166 1.10 8.66 5.90
C GLY A 166 0.03 7.90 6.69
N ARG A 167 0.20 6.58 6.89
CA ARG A 167 -0.71 5.74 7.68
C ARG A 167 -0.23 5.64 9.11
N ILE A 168 -1.17 5.55 10.04
CA ILE A 168 -0.87 5.32 11.45
C ILE A 168 -0.45 3.87 11.65
N MET A 169 0.64 3.65 12.40
CA MET A 169 1.16 2.35 12.81
C MET A 169 0.73 2.06 14.26
N PRO A 170 -0.38 1.33 14.49
CA PRO A 170 -0.97 1.19 15.83
C PRO A 170 -0.08 0.40 16.79
N ASP A 171 0.71 -0.53 16.29
CA ASP A 171 1.58 -1.40 17.08
C ASP A 171 2.94 -0.78 17.39
N ALA A 172 3.26 0.37 16.77
CA ALA A 172 4.55 1.04 16.98
C ALA A 172 4.49 1.96 18.20
N ARG A 173 5.38 1.75 19.16
CA ARG A 173 5.45 2.59 20.36
C ARG A 173 6.17 3.89 20.05
N SER A 174 5.51 5.01 20.23
CA SER A 174 6.09 6.35 19.99
C SER A 174 7.36 6.63 20.79
N SER A 175 7.51 5.98 21.95
CA SER A 175 8.71 6.07 22.80
C SER A 175 10.01 5.60 22.11
N ASP A 176 9.90 4.70 21.15
CA ASP A 176 11.04 4.08 20.48
C ASP A 176 11.55 4.95 19.31
N TYR A 177 10.76 5.94 18.90
CA TYR A 177 11.00 6.78 17.73
C TYR A 177 11.16 8.27 18.05
N LYS A 178 11.78 8.62 19.17
CA LYS A 178 11.91 10.01 19.67
C LYS A 178 12.63 10.97 18.73
N THR A 179 13.43 10.45 17.81
CA THR A 179 14.22 11.23 16.84
C THR A 179 13.44 11.60 15.58
N LEU A 180 12.26 11.03 15.37
CA LEU A 180 11.44 11.34 14.22
C LEU A 180 10.83 12.76 14.30
N VAL A 181 10.50 13.30 13.14
CA VAL A 181 9.82 14.60 13.02
C VAL A 181 8.48 14.55 13.76
N ARG A 182 8.24 15.54 14.61
CA ARG A 182 7.01 15.67 15.38
C ARG A 182 5.99 16.49 14.60
N LEU A 183 4.79 15.96 14.48
CA LEU A 183 3.69 16.56 13.72
C LEU A 183 2.47 16.80 14.62
N ALA A 184 1.69 17.81 14.29
CA ALA A 184 0.38 18.06 14.88
C ALA A 184 -0.60 18.59 13.82
N GLY A 185 -1.88 18.60 14.18
CA GLY A 185 -2.96 19.11 13.32
C GLY A 185 -3.64 18.03 12.49
N GLN A 186 -4.84 18.36 12.06
CA GLN A 186 -5.65 17.49 11.23
C GLN A 186 -5.01 17.36 9.83
N GLY A 187 -5.06 16.17 9.23
CA GLY A 187 -4.44 15.89 7.92
C GLY A 187 -2.91 15.75 7.96
N ALA A 188 -2.26 15.98 9.11
CA ALA A 188 -0.81 15.87 9.23
C ALA A 188 -0.26 14.49 8.87
N PRO A 189 -0.86 13.34 9.25
CA PRO A 189 -0.35 12.04 8.87
C PRO A 189 -0.25 11.85 7.36
N THR A 190 -1.30 12.14 6.62
CA THR A 190 -1.36 11.98 5.15
C THR A 190 -0.31 12.84 4.44
N ALA A 191 -0.04 14.05 4.94
CA ALA A 191 0.93 14.98 4.37
C ALA A 191 2.36 14.78 4.93
N ALA A 192 2.55 13.90 5.94
CA ALA A 192 3.84 13.66 6.58
C ALA A 192 4.94 13.22 5.61
N PRO A 193 4.72 12.25 4.69
CA PRO A 193 5.77 11.79 3.79
C PRO A 193 6.35 12.92 2.93
N GLN A 194 5.50 13.81 2.44
CA GLN A 194 5.91 14.95 1.62
C GLN A 194 6.78 15.93 2.42
N LEU A 195 6.34 16.29 3.63
CA LEU A 195 7.12 17.18 4.51
C LEU A 195 8.47 16.56 4.89
N VAL A 196 8.47 15.28 5.31
CA VAL A 196 9.70 14.57 5.71
C VAL A 196 10.69 14.49 4.55
N ASN A 197 10.22 14.17 3.34
CA ASN A 197 11.06 14.15 2.14
C ASN A 197 11.62 15.53 1.79
N ALA A 198 10.84 16.59 1.96
CA ALA A 198 11.32 17.96 1.78
C ALA A 198 12.40 18.33 2.84
N LEU A 199 12.19 17.96 4.10
CA LEU A 199 13.12 18.21 5.20
C LEU A 199 14.44 17.44 5.06
N LYS A 200 14.42 16.22 4.51
CA LYS A 200 15.64 15.43 4.21
C LYS A 200 16.59 16.17 3.27
N LYS A 201 16.08 17.05 2.39
CA LYS A 201 16.88 17.85 1.46
C LYS A 201 17.55 19.08 2.12
N VAL A 202 17.12 19.44 3.32
CA VAL A 202 17.58 20.65 4.05
C VAL A 202 17.90 20.32 5.52
N PRO A 203 18.96 19.55 5.79
CA PRO A 203 19.29 19.05 7.12
C PRO A 203 19.57 20.15 8.15
N ASP A 204 20.09 21.30 7.73
CA ASP A 204 20.32 22.47 8.56
C ASP A 204 19.03 23.09 9.11
N VAL A 205 17.91 22.92 8.40
CA VAL A 205 16.56 23.29 8.85
C VAL A 205 15.95 22.18 9.69
N SER A 206 16.03 20.94 9.23
CA SER A 206 15.36 19.81 9.87
C SER A 206 15.89 19.53 11.29
N THR A 207 17.18 19.67 11.54
CA THR A 207 17.79 19.50 12.88
C THR A 207 17.34 20.55 13.90
N ARG A 208 16.78 21.66 13.45
CA ARG A 208 16.25 22.73 14.32
C ARG A 208 14.75 22.70 14.49
N LEU A 209 14.07 21.75 13.85
CA LEU A 209 12.63 21.61 13.94
C LEU A 209 12.23 20.98 15.28
N ALA A 210 11.34 21.63 16.02
CA ALA A 210 10.74 21.07 17.22
C ALA A 210 9.42 20.33 16.92
N ILE A 211 8.52 20.98 16.17
CA ILE A 211 7.23 20.42 15.77
C ILE A 211 6.72 21.15 14.50
N ALA A 212 6.11 20.40 13.60
CA ALA A 212 5.40 20.95 12.45
C ALA A 212 3.89 20.77 12.63
N THR A 213 3.12 21.84 12.50
CA THR A 213 1.67 21.83 12.64
C THR A 213 1.01 22.01 11.28
N ARG A 214 0.13 21.09 10.91
CA ARG A 214 -0.68 21.19 9.70
C ARG A 214 -1.79 22.21 9.90
N ILE A 215 -1.87 23.21 9.03
CA ILE A 215 -2.84 24.30 9.12
C ILE A 215 -3.81 24.24 7.95
N ALA A 216 -5.09 24.12 8.27
CA ALA A 216 -6.21 24.07 7.31
C ALA A 216 -5.97 23.04 6.18
N ASP A 217 -5.31 21.93 6.51
CA ASP A 217 -4.99 20.79 5.64
C ASP A 217 -4.29 21.16 4.30
N ARG A 218 -3.53 22.25 4.29
CA ARG A 218 -2.86 22.73 3.07
C ARG A 218 -1.45 23.27 3.24
N ARG A 219 -1.03 23.68 4.46
CA ARG A 219 0.29 24.26 4.70
C ARG A 219 0.83 23.84 6.06
N TRP A 220 2.09 24.12 6.31
CA TRP A 220 2.74 23.82 7.56
C TRP A 220 3.24 25.10 8.25
N ASP A 221 3.00 25.18 9.55
CA ASP A 221 3.66 26.09 10.45
C ASP A 221 4.66 25.29 11.29
N VAL A 222 5.94 25.55 11.12
CA VAL A 222 7.04 24.80 11.74
C VAL A 222 7.60 25.60 12.89
N ARG A 223 7.48 25.10 14.12
CA ARG A 223 8.12 25.65 15.29
C ARG A 223 9.54 25.10 15.41
N LEU A 224 10.50 26.01 15.56
CA LEU A 224 11.90 25.70 15.78
C LEU A 224 12.20 25.51 17.27
N VAL A 225 13.34 24.87 17.58
CA VAL A 225 13.78 24.63 18.97
C VAL A 225 14.06 25.93 19.75
N ASN A 226 14.37 27.04 19.08
CA ASN A 226 14.53 28.37 19.69
C ASN A 226 13.19 29.12 19.88
N GLY A 227 12.04 28.50 19.60
CA GLY A 227 10.71 29.05 19.73
C GLY A 227 10.21 29.86 18.53
N ALA A 228 11.03 30.17 17.54
CA ALA A 228 10.60 30.85 16.33
C ALA A 228 9.66 29.95 15.48
N THR A 229 8.73 30.58 14.78
CA THR A 229 7.80 29.87 13.88
C THR A 229 8.13 30.20 12.43
N VAL A 230 8.33 29.17 11.61
CA VAL A 230 8.46 29.27 10.16
C VAL A 230 7.13 28.93 9.53
N ARG A 231 6.53 29.85 8.79
CA ARG A 231 5.30 29.63 8.03
C ARG A 231 5.64 29.23 6.61
N LEU A 232 5.32 28.00 6.25
CA LEU A 232 5.54 27.48 4.91
C LEU A 232 4.36 27.80 3.99
N PRO A 233 4.60 27.90 2.68
CA PRO A 233 3.52 27.97 1.70
C PRO A 233 2.75 26.65 1.59
N GLU A 234 1.85 26.53 0.65
CA GLU A 234 1.17 25.29 0.31
C GLU A 234 2.16 24.23 -0.21
N ASP A 235 1.72 23.00 -0.23
CA ASP A 235 2.59 21.81 -0.43
C ASP A 235 3.39 21.84 -1.75
N ASP A 236 2.82 22.38 -2.81
CA ASP A 236 3.45 22.53 -4.13
C ASP A 236 4.67 23.47 -4.13
N ALA A 237 4.65 24.48 -3.26
CA ALA A 237 5.71 25.49 -3.16
C ALA A 237 6.66 25.26 -1.97
N MET A 238 6.42 24.25 -1.14
CA MET A 238 7.13 23.98 0.12
C MET A 238 8.61 23.68 -0.11
N ASP A 239 8.96 22.81 -1.04
CA ASP A 239 10.35 22.44 -1.36
C ASP A 239 11.21 23.68 -1.70
N GLY A 240 10.69 24.53 -2.57
CA GLY A 240 11.38 25.76 -2.95
C GLY A 240 11.51 26.76 -1.80
N ALA A 241 10.54 26.83 -0.92
CA ALA A 241 10.59 27.69 0.26
C ALA A 241 11.63 27.20 1.28
N LEU A 242 11.68 25.90 1.55
CA LEU A 242 12.67 25.27 2.44
C LEU A 242 14.09 25.43 1.88
N SER A 243 14.30 25.25 0.58
CA SER A 243 15.60 25.46 -0.07
C SER A 243 16.08 26.91 0.05
N ARG A 244 15.19 27.87 -0.11
CA ARG A 244 15.52 29.29 0.11
C ARG A 244 15.87 29.59 1.57
N LEU A 245 15.13 29.01 2.51
CA LEU A 245 15.41 29.14 3.94
C LEU A 245 16.79 28.56 4.29
N SER A 246 17.13 27.39 3.78
CA SER A 246 18.44 26.74 3.96
C SER A 246 19.56 27.60 3.41
N THR A 247 19.40 28.13 2.18
CA THR A 247 20.40 29.06 1.60
C THR A 247 20.61 30.31 2.45
N LEU A 248 19.52 30.88 2.97
CA LEU A 248 19.63 32.04 3.86
C LEU A 248 20.24 31.69 5.22
N GLN A 249 19.89 30.55 5.76
CA GLN A 249 20.47 30.04 7.00
C GLN A 249 21.99 29.90 6.88
N THR A 250 22.47 29.31 5.79
CA THR A 250 23.91 29.15 5.53
C THR A 250 24.63 30.51 5.40
N ARG A 251 23.99 31.50 4.76
CA ARG A 251 24.61 32.82 4.52
C ARG A 251 24.54 33.78 5.72
N THR A 252 23.47 33.73 6.49
CA THR A 252 23.13 34.77 7.45
C THR A 252 22.86 34.27 8.86
N ALA A 253 22.92 32.96 9.08
CA ALA A 253 22.53 32.33 10.34
C ALA A 253 21.13 32.78 10.83
N LEU A 254 20.19 32.96 9.90
CA LEU A 254 18.89 33.59 10.13
C LEU A 254 18.12 32.97 11.31
N MET A 255 18.10 31.63 11.41
CA MET A 255 17.38 30.93 12.48
C MET A 255 18.04 31.05 13.87
N GLN A 256 19.21 31.67 13.95
CA GLN A 256 19.89 31.95 15.22
C GLN A 256 19.69 33.41 15.66
N ARG A 257 19.10 34.25 14.78
CA ARG A 257 18.79 35.67 15.12
C ARG A 257 17.55 35.73 16.03
N PRO A 258 17.39 36.83 16.78
CA PRO A 258 16.22 37.03 17.63
C PRO A 258 14.97 37.37 16.79
N VAL A 259 14.42 36.35 16.13
CA VAL A 259 13.18 36.40 15.33
C VAL A 259 12.13 35.50 15.98
N THR A 260 10.87 35.94 15.97
CA THR A 260 9.74 35.16 16.43
C THR A 260 9.04 34.46 15.29
N MET A 261 9.11 35.00 14.08
CA MET A 261 8.44 34.43 12.91
C MET A 261 9.26 34.67 11.64
N ILE A 262 9.30 33.63 10.79
CA ILE A 262 9.82 33.65 9.44
C ILE A 262 8.70 33.22 8.50
N ASP A 263 8.17 34.13 7.69
CA ASP A 263 7.06 33.84 6.78
C ASP A 263 7.58 33.67 5.35
N LEU A 264 7.42 32.46 4.82
CA LEU A 264 7.87 32.04 3.49
C LEU A 264 6.72 31.85 2.48
N ARG A 265 5.49 32.19 2.86
CA ARG A 265 4.29 31.96 2.04
C ARG A 265 4.30 32.72 0.72
N ASN A 266 4.94 33.87 0.67
CA ASN A 266 5.04 34.66 -0.54
C ASN A 266 6.22 34.23 -1.40
N LYS A 267 5.96 33.94 -2.68
CA LYS A 267 7.03 33.61 -3.65
C LYS A 267 7.99 34.81 -3.79
N GLY A 268 9.29 34.56 -3.55
CA GLY A 268 10.35 35.57 -3.75
C GLY A 268 10.58 36.55 -2.58
N ARG A 269 9.74 36.54 -1.54
CA ARG A 269 9.91 37.42 -0.37
C ARG A 269 9.85 36.64 0.93
N ILE A 270 10.70 37.00 1.88
CA ILE A 270 10.70 36.43 3.23
C ILE A 270 10.42 37.59 4.19
N TYR A 271 9.38 37.42 5.00
CA TYR A 271 9.03 38.39 6.04
C TYR A 271 9.53 37.88 7.39
N LEU A 272 10.16 38.76 8.14
CA LEU A 272 10.71 38.47 9.45
C LEU A 272 10.00 39.31 10.50
N SER A 273 9.56 38.67 11.59
CA SER A 273 9.11 39.40 12.79
C SER A 273 10.20 39.32 13.85
N PRO A 274 10.77 40.44 14.29
CA PRO A 274 11.77 40.44 15.34
C PRO A 274 11.15 40.09 16.69
N ALA A 275 11.97 39.54 17.60
CA ALA A 275 11.54 39.34 18.98
C ALA A 275 11.31 40.73 19.65
N GLN A 276 10.23 40.82 20.44
CA GLN A 276 9.95 42.06 21.19
C GLN A 276 11.12 42.39 22.10
N GLY A 277 11.58 43.64 22.04
CA GLY A 277 12.75 44.12 22.77
C GLY A 277 14.00 44.33 21.95
N SER A 278 14.20 43.66 20.80
CA SER A 278 15.36 43.87 19.93
C SER A 278 15.28 45.19 19.13
N THR A 279 14.07 45.52 18.68
CA THR A 279 13.82 46.77 17.94
C THR A 279 13.81 48.00 18.86
N ALA A 280 13.18 47.88 20.03
CA ALA A 280 13.17 48.96 21.05
C ALA A 280 14.57 49.26 21.55
N ARG A 281 15.43 48.24 21.73
CA ARG A 281 16.82 48.43 22.14
C ARG A 281 17.67 49.09 21.05
N LYS A 282 17.50 48.76 19.78
CA LYS A 282 18.20 49.41 18.66
C LYS A 282 17.76 50.87 18.46
N ILE A 283 16.47 51.18 18.60
CA ILE A 283 15.96 52.54 18.52
C ILE A 283 16.47 53.37 19.72
N ALA A 284 16.51 52.79 20.91
CA ALA A 284 17.04 53.45 22.10
C ALA A 284 18.57 53.68 22.02
N GLU A 285 19.30 52.78 21.37
CA GLU A 285 20.75 52.90 21.15
C GLU A 285 21.07 53.91 20.06
N ALA A 286 20.30 53.94 18.95
CA ALA A 286 20.41 54.93 17.89
C ALA A 286 19.95 56.34 18.30
N ALA A 287 19.10 56.48 19.31
CA ALA A 287 18.69 57.75 19.88
C ALA A 287 19.67 58.32 20.93
N ARG A 288 20.69 57.56 21.33
CA ARG A 288 21.74 57.96 22.28
C ARG A 288 23.07 58.25 21.61
N SER A 289 23.20 57.97 20.33
CA SER A 289 24.33 58.34 19.47
C SER A 289 23.98 59.59 18.62
#